data_f6f795d8a04bc32282db60481cce876a
#
_entry.id   f6f795d8a04bc32282db60481cce876a
#
_cell.length_a   1.000
_cell.length_b   1.000
_cell.length_c   1.000
_cell.angle_alpha   90.00
_cell.angle_beta   90.00
_cell.angle_gamma   90.00
#
_symmetry.space_group_name_H-M   'P 1'
#
loop_
_entity.id
_entity.type
_entity.pdbx_description
1 polymer ?
#
loop_
_entity_poly.entity_id
_entity_poly.type
_entity_poly.pdbx_seq_one_letter_code
_entity_poly.pdbx_strand_id
1 'polypeptide(L)'
;MRVVFDFGAVLFRWRPAVVVAQCWPHRARSELELQQTVAQLFQAYGGDWGDFDLGLTDAAQTATRIHQRTGWPETELEQLIAFAPLELQPQPAVLSLVLQLKARGVPRSFLSNMPKPFALALEAANRLDEWFDSGVFSGREQLSKPNPELFELAANRFGSRPQDCLLIDDHPANVESARACGWQAHLFSDANGLREALKAQKLLD
;
A
#
# COMPACT_ATOMS: atom_id res chain seq x y z
N MET A 1 16.15 -3.18 15.60
CA MET A 1 15.01 -3.61 14.74
C MET A 1 14.30 -2.38 14.23
N ARG A 2 14.14 -2.23 12.92
CA ARG A 2 13.31 -1.20 12.25
C ARG A 2 11.99 -1.81 11.85
N VAL A 3 10.88 -1.20 12.20
CA VAL A 3 9.55 -1.65 11.77
C VAL A 3 9.17 -0.94 10.48
N VAL A 4 8.83 -1.70 9.45
CA VAL A 4 8.51 -1.18 8.12
C VAL A 4 7.05 -1.52 7.80
N PHE A 5 6.22 -0.50 7.64
CA PHE A 5 4.79 -0.64 7.42
C PHE A 5 4.42 -0.56 5.94
N ASP A 6 3.58 -1.46 5.48
CA ASP A 6 2.78 -1.18 4.29
C ASP A 6 1.71 -0.13 4.60
N PHE A 7 1.14 0.48 3.57
CA PHE A 7 0.09 1.47 3.69
C PHE A 7 -1.29 0.90 3.41
N GLY A 8 -1.55 0.45 2.19
CA GLY A 8 -2.86 -0.05 1.80
C GLY A 8 -3.30 -1.24 2.63
N ALA A 9 -4.51 -1.22 3.16
CA ALA A 9 -5.09 -2.24 4.05
C ALA A 9 -4.32 -2.49 5.37
N VAL A 10 -3.15 -1.87 5.60
CA VAL A 10 -2.38 -1.92 6.85
C VAL A 10 -2.52 -0.62 7.62
N LEU A 11 -1.78 0.44 7.25
CA LEU A 11 -1.85 1.73 7.94
C LEU A 11 -3.01 2.58 7.44
N PHE A 12 -3.32 2.52 6.15
CA PHE A 12 -4.43 3.24 5.53
C PHE A 12 -5.50 2.26 5.07
N ARG A 13 -6.75 2.65 5.18
CA ARG A 13 -7.85 1.89 4.58
C ARG A 13 -7.63 1.80 3.08
N TRP A 14 -7.85 0.63 2.51
CA TRP A 14 -7.89 0.42 1.08
C TRP A 14 -8.95 -0.63 0.77
N ARG A 15 -10.08 -0.18 0.25
CA ARG A 15 -11.25 -1.02 -0.04
C ARG A 15 -11.70 -0.78 -1.47
N PRO A 16 -11.08 -1.44 -2.47
CA PRO A 16 -11.40 -1.27 -3.89
C PRO A 16 -12.89 -1.39 -4.20
N ALA A 17 -13.59 -2.31 -3.56
CA ALA A 17 -15.03 -2.49 -3.70
C ALA A 17 -15.83 -1.23 -3.29
N VAL A 18 -15.41 -0.55 -2.21
CA VAL A 18 -16.05 0.69 -1.76
C VAL A 18 -15.82 1.82 -2.78
N VAL A 19 -14.59 1.95 -3.28
CA VAL A 19 -14.26 2.94 -4.32
C VAL A 19 -15.13 2.73 -5.55
N VAL A 20 -15.20 1.49 -6.06
CA VAL A 20 -16.05 1.15 -7.23
C VAL A 20 -17.52 1.43 -6.95
N ALA A 21 -18.06 0.99 -5.82
CA ALA A 21 -19.46 1.18 -5.49
C ALA A 21 -19.86 2.66 -5.36
N GLN A 22 -18.96 3.48 -4.85
CA GLN A 22 -19.18 4.93 -4.70
C GLN A 22 -19.09 5.67 -6.04
N CYS A 23 -18.07 5.36 -6.85
CA CYS A 23 -17.86 6.02 -8.14
C CYS A 23 -18.84 5.48 -9.22
N TRP A 24 -19.11 4.18 -9.20
CA TRP A 24 -19.87 3.49 -10.25
C TRP A 24 -21.00 2.62 -9.69
N PRO A 25 -22.01 3.20 -9.05
CA PRO A 25 -23.14 2.43 -8.51
C PRO A 25 -23.87 1.61 -9.60
N HIS A 26 -23.81 2.05 -10.85
CA HIS A 26 -24.37 1.34 -11.99
C HIS A 26 -23.58 0.06 -12.39
N ARG A 27 -22.35 -0.12 -11.91
CA ARG A 27 -21.49 -1.31 -12.07
C ARG A 27 -21.32 -2.10 -10.77
N ALA A 28 -22.14 -1.80 -9.77
CA ALA A 28 -22.10 -2.40 -8.43
C ALA A 28 -23.50 -2.77 -7.94
N ARG A 29 -24.40 -3.15 -8.86
CA ARG A 29 -25.81 -3.46 -8.56
C ARG A 29 -26.00 -4.81 -7.84
N SER A 30 -24.99 -5.66 -7.89
CA SER A 30 -24.92 -6.91 -7.14
C SER A 30 -23.48 -7.16 -6.67
N GLU A 31 -23.33 -8.01 -5.67
CA GLU A 31 -21.99 -8.41 -5.18
C GLU A 31 -21.13 -9.03 -6.29
N LEU A 32 -21.75 -9.88 -7.14
CA LEU A 32 -21.04 -10.48 -8.26
C LEU A 32 -20.55 -9.43 -9.28
N GLU A 33 -21.42 -8.48 -9.64
CA GLU A 33 -21.06 -7.40 -10.58
C GLU A 33 -19.95 -6.51 -10.01
N LEU A 34 -20.03 -6.18 -8.71
CA LEU A 34 -19.02 -5.42 -8.01
C LEU A 34 -17.66 -6.14 -8.01
N GLN A 35 -17.63 -7.42 -7.65
CA GLN A 35 -16.40 -8.22 -7.66
C GLN A 35 -15.80 -8.34 -9.07
N GLN A 36 -16.61 -8.53 -10.09
CA GLN A 36 -16.15 -8.57 -11.48
C GLN A 36 -15.58 -7.22 -11.92
N THR A 37 -16.23 -6.11 -11.55
CA THR A 37 -15.75 -4.77 -11.86
C THR A 37 -14.41 -4.48 -11.17
N VAL A 38 -14.29 -4.82 -9.89
CA VAL A 38 -13.02 -4.70 -9.13
C VAL A 38 -11.91 -5.53 -9.78
N ALA A 39 -12.20 -6.80 -10.12
CA ALA A 39 -11.22 -7.68 -10.75
C ALA A 39 -10.75 -7.15 -12.11
N GLN A 40 -11.68 -6.64 -12.93
CA GLN A 40 -11.34 -6.05 -14.23
C GLN A 40 -10.56 -4.74 -14.08
N LEU A 41 -10.89 -3.89 -13.10
CA LEU A 41 -10.23 -2.61 -12.91
C LEU A 41 -8.79 -2.80 -12.41
N PHE A 42 -8.63 -3.53 -11.31
CA PHE A 42 -7.36 -3.62 -10.60
C PHE A 42 -6.46 -4.79 -11.06
N GLN A 43 -7.00 -5.79 -11.77
CA GLN A 43 -6.25 -6.94 -12.33
C GLN A 43 -5.32 -7.61 -11.29
N ALA A 44 -5.78 -7.77 -10.05
CA ALA A 44 -4.98 -8.22 -8.92
C ALA A 44 -3.65 -7.43 -8.73
N TYR A 45 -3.71 -6.13 -9.02
CA TYR A 45 -2.57 -5.19 -9.01
C TYR A 45 -1.47 -5.53 -10.02
N GLY A 46 -1.83 -6.24 -11.09
CA GLY A 46 -1.04 -6.40 -12.31
C GLY A 46 -1.56 -5.51 -13.45
N GLY A 47 -1.08 -5.75 -14.67
CA GLY A 47 -1.54 -5.06 -15.88
C GLY A 47 -1.53 -3.53 -15.77
N ASP A 48 -2.59 -2.88 -16.24
CA ASP A 48 -2.65 -1.41 -16.32
C ASP A 48 -2.53 -0.74 -14.96
N TRP A 49 -3.18 -1.30 -13.92
CA TRP A 49 -3.08 -0.75 -12.56
C TRP A 49 -1.71 -1.01 -11.95
N GLY A 50 -1.11 -2.18 -12.19
CA GLY A 50 0.24 -2.50 -11.74
C GLY A 50 1.28 -1.56 -12.36
N ASP A 51 1.17 -1.24 -13.66
CA ASP A 51 2.02 -0.26 -14.33
C ASP A 51 1.86 1.15 -13.72
N PHE A 52 0.64 1.49 -13.28
CA PHE A 52 0.38 2.74 -12.57
C PHE A 52 1.05 2.75 -11.19
N ASP A 53 0.93 1.67 -10.41
CA ASP A 53 1.60 1.51 -9.12
C ASP A 53 3.13 1.54 -9.24
N LEU A 54 3.68 1.10 -10.37
CA LEU A 54 5.09 1.21 -10.71
C LEU A 54 5.49 2.61 -11.20
N GLY A 55 4.53 3.49 -11.48
CA GLY A 55 4.80 4.82 -12.05
C GLY A 55 5.30 4.78 -13.51
N LEU A 56 5.02 3.67 -14.22
CA LEU A 56 5.28 3.51 -15.65
C LEU A 56 4.24 4.24 -16.51
N THR A 57 3.06 4.48 -15.95
CA THR A 57 1.99 5.29 -16.54
C THR A 57 1.53 6.36 -15.56
N ASP A 58 1.02 7.46 -16.08
CA ASP A 58 0.29 8.46 -15.32
C ASP A 58 -1.22 8.12 -15.27
N ALA A 59 -2.01 8.93 -14.57
CA ALA A 59 -3.44 8.70 -14.40
C ALA A 59 -4.22 8.68 -15.72
N ALA A 60 -3.89 9.60 -16.64
CA ALA A 60 -4.56 9.70 -17.95
C ALA A 60 -4.20 8.49 -18.83
N GLN A 61 -2.92 8.15 -18.91
CA GLN A 61 -2.45 6.97 -19.65
C GLN A 61 -3.08 5.68 -19.10
N THR A 62 -3.21 5.55 -17.78
CA THR A 62 -3.85 4.40 -17.12
C THR A 62 -5.33 4.34 -17.49
N ALA A 63 -6.06 5.46 -17.43
CA ALA A 63 -7.45 5.53 -17.85
C ALA A 63 -7.64 5.13 -19.32
N THR A 64 -6.79 5.65 -20.23
CA THR A 64 -6.81 5.29 -21.66
C THR A 64 -6.58 3.79 -21.87
N ARG A 65 -5.61 3.17 -21.20
CA ARG A 65 -5.32 1.74 -21.33
C ARG A 65 -6.48 0.87 -20.82
N ILE A 66 -7.05 1.22 -19.66
CA ILE A 66 -8.21 0.51 -19.12
C ILE A 66 -9.41 0.68 -20.05
N HIS A 67 -9.66 1.88 -20.62
CA HIS A 67 -10.68 2.13 -21.61
C HIS A 67 -10.52 1.20 -22.84
N GLN A 68 -9.33 1.14 -23.41
CA GLN A 68 -9.02 0.31 -24.57
C GLN A 68 -9.30 -1.18 -24.31
N ARG A 69 -9.03 -1.65 -23.11
CA ARG A 69 -9.25 -3.05 -22.71
C ARG A 69 -10.70 -3.38 -22.36
N THR A 70 -11.41 -2.45 -21.72
CA THR A 70 -12.73 -2.72 -21.13
C THR A 70 -13.88 -2.11 -21.90
N GLY A 71 -13.62 -1.08 -22.72
CA GLY A 71 -14.64 -0.23 -23.34
C GLY A 71 -15.34 0.72 -22.37
N TRP A 72 -14.89 0.84 -21.13
CA TRP A 72 -15.47 1.76 -20.14
C TRP A 72 -15.13 3.21 -20.48
N PRO A 73 -16.04 4.18 -20.24
CA PRO A 73 -15.77 5.57 -20.55
C PRO A 73 -14.50 6.09 -19.86
N GLU A 74 -13.61 6.70 -20.61
CA GLU A 74 -12.33 7.20 -20.11
C GLU A 74 -12.52 8.26 -19.03
N THR A 75 -13.51 9.13 -19.20
CA THR A 75 -13.87 10.16 -18.21
C THR A 75 -14.32 9.58 -16.86
N GLU A 76 -15.02 8.45 -16.87
CA GLU A 76 -15.40 7.75 -15.64
C GLU A 76 -14.17 7.14 -14.95
N LEU A 77 -13.23 6.60 -15.73
CA LEU A 77 -11.98 6.06 -15.23
C LEU A 77 -11.10 7.13 -14.60
N GLU A 78 -10.95 8.28 -15.26
CA GLU A 78 -10.22 9.44 -14.70
C GLU A 78 -10.83 9.91 -13.39
N GLN A 79 -12.16 9.99 -13.31
CA GLN A 79 -12.88 10.36 -12.09
C GLN A 79 -12.65 9.35 -10.96
N LEU A 80 -12.68 8.06 -11.24
CA LEU A 80 -12.41 7.02 -10.25
C LEU A 80 -10.97 7.08 -9.76
N ILE A 81 -9.99 7.22 -10.67
CA ILE A 81 -8.57 7.34 -10.31
C ILE A 81 -8.35 8.59 -9.44
N ALA A 82 -8.99 9.71 -9.76
CA ALA A 82 -8.91 10.92 -8.94
C ALA A 82 -9.59 10.76 -7.56
N PHE A 83 -10.65 9.96 -7.48
CA PHE A 83 -11.38 9.72 -6.24
C PHE A 83 -10.67 8.71 -5.31
N ALA A 84 -10.00 7.70 -5.86
CA ALA A 84 -9.43 6.59 -5.10
C ALA A 84 -8.54 7.00 -3.90
N PRO A 85 -7.70 8.05 -3.97
CA PRO A 85 -6.91 8.51 -2.82
C PRO A 85 -7.73 8.94 -1.61
N LEU A 86 -9.01 9.34 -1.79
CA LEU A 86 -9.89 9.76 -0.69
C LEU A 86 -10.26 8.59 0.24
N GLU A 87 -10.19 7.36 -0.25
CA GLU A 87 -10.37 6.15 0.56
C GLU A 87 -9.20 5.91 1.52
N LEU A 88 -8.01 6.39 1.17
CA LEU A 88 -6.79 6.19 1.95
C LEU A 88 -6.78 7.04 3.23
N GLN A 89 -7.63 6.67 4.18
CA GLN A 89 -7.69 7.30 5.50
C GLN A 89 -6.90 6.47 6.52
N PRO A 90 -6.12 7.09 7.42
CA PRO A 90 -5.38 6.37 8.45
C PRO A 90 -6.29 5.48 9.29
N GLN A 91 -5.85 4.26 9.57
CA GLN A 91 -6.51 3.37 10.53
C GLN A 91 -6.07 3.75 11.95
N PRO A 92 -6.94 4.31 12.81
CA PRO A 92 -6.52 4.89 14.09
C PRO A 92 -5.81 3.91 15.02
N ALA A 93 -6.24 2.64 15.00
CA ALA A 93 -5.65 1.60 15.84
C ALA A 93 -4.20 1.28 15.43
N VAL A 94 -3.91 1.22 14.11
CA VAL A 94 -2.54 0.97 13.61
C VAL A 94 -1.68 2.23 13.77
N LEU A 95 -2.21 3.41 13.47
CA LEU A 95 -1.50 4.68 13.69
C LEU A 95 -1.09 4.84 15.16
N SER A 96 -1.96 4.44 16.11
CA SER A 96 -1.61 4.42 17.54
C SER A 96 -0.39 3.54 17.82
N LEU A 97 -0.25 2.38 17.17
CA LEU A 97 0.93 1.52 17.31
C LEU A 97 2.19 2.17 16.74
N VAL A 98 2.09 2.82 15.58
CA VAL A 98 3.19 3.59 14.99
C VAL A 98 3.69 4.67 15.94
N LEU A 99 2.76 5.43 16.58
CA LEU A 99 3.10 6.48 17.54
C LEU A 99 3.67 5.92 18.85
N GLN A 100 3.21 4.76 19.32
CA GLN A 100 3.79 4.07 20.48
C GLN A 100 5.23 3.62 20.19
N LEU A 101 5.51 3.07 19.01
CA LEU A 101 6.87 2.74 18.58
C LEU A 101 7.74 3.99 18.53
N LYS A 102 7.21 5.12 18.03
CA LYS A 102 7.91 6.42 18.03
C LYS A 102 8.30 6.84 19.44
N ALA A 103 7.35 6.80 20.38
CA ALA A 103 7.58 7.20 21.77
C ALA A 103 8.66 6.34 22.45
N ARG A 104 8.85 5.10 22.01
CA ARG A 104 9.90 4.18 22.50
C ARG A 104 11.23 4.31 21.75
N GLY A 105 11.34 5.22 20.79
CA GLY A 105 12.55 5.39 19.99
C GLY A 105 12.81 4.25 18.98
N VAL A 106 11.82 3.41 18.69
CA VAL A 106 11.95 2.34 17.70
C VAL A 106 11.98 2.96 16.30
N PRO A 107 12.98 2.68 15.45
CA PRO A 107 13.03 3.16 14.08
C PRO A 107 11.84 2.65 13.25
N ARG A 108 11.19 3.53 12.49
CA ARG A 108 9.99 3.22 11.70
C ARG A 108 10.17 3.74 10.28
N SER A 109 9.78 2.91 9.32
CA SER A 109 9.74 3.29 7.90
C SER A 109 8.47 2.75 7.26
N PHE A 110 8.23 3.13 6.01
CA PHE A 110 7.18 2.52 5.21
C PHE A 110 7.72 2.01 3.87
N LEU A 111 7.06 1.00 3.31
CA LEU A 111 7.32 0.43 2.00
C LEU A 111 5.98 0.08 1.34
N SER A 112 5.53 0.89 0.39
CA SER A 112 4.19 0.79 -0.17
C SER A 112 4.19 0.73 -1.69
N ASN A 113 3.42 -0.22 -2.25
CA ASN A 113 3.03 -0.18 -3.66
C ASN A 113 1.99 0.92 -3.83
N MET A 114 2.38 2.00 -4.52
CA MET A 114 1.52 3.17 -4.62
C MET A 114 1.94 4.09 -5.78
N PRO A 115 1.01 4.50 -6.65
CA PRO A 115 1.33 5.39 -7.76
C PRO A 115 1.69 6.79 -7.28
N LYS A 116 2.51 7.49 -8.05
CA LYS A 116 3.00 8.85 -7.71
C LYS A 116 1.91 9.83 -7.26
N PRO A 117 0.75 9.96 -7.97
CA PRO A 117 -0.27 10.93 -7.56
C PRO A 117 -0.91 10.58 -6.21
N PHE A 118 -1.06 9.29 -5.88
CA PHE A 118 -1.60 8.87 -4.58
C PHE A 118 -0.60 9.12 -3.46
N ALA A 119 0.69 8.85 -3.70
CA ALA A 119 1.76 9.17 -2.76
C ALA A 119 1.78 10.68 -2.43
N LEU A 120 1.69 11.55 -3.45
CA LEU A 120 1.60 13.00 -3.27
C LEU A 120 0.36 13.43 -2.47
N ALA A 121 -0.80 12.82 -2.75
CA ALA A 121 -2.04 13.11 -2.01
C ALA A 121 -1.92 12.71 -0.54
N LEU A 122 -1.32 11.54 -0.25
CA LEU A 122 -1.08 11.08 1.13
C LEU A 122 -0.11 11.97 1.90
N GLU A 123 1.00 12.37 1.27
CA GLU A 123 1.98 13.28 1.87
C GLU A 123 1.37 14.66 2.16
N ALA A 124 0.51 15.15 1.27
CA ALA A 124 -0.18 16.43 1.48
C ALA A 124 -1.23 16.38 2.60
N ALA A 125 -1.91 15.23 2.77
CA ALA A 125 -2.99 15.07 3.73
C ALA A 125 -2.52 14.61 5.12
N ASN A 126 -1.30 14.08 5.25
CA ASN A 126 -0.82 13.44 6.48
C ASN A 126 0.60 13.90 6.83
N ARG A 127 0.92 13.80 8.13
CA ARG A 127 2.24 14.14 8.66
C ARG A 127 3.16 12.90 8.64
N LEU A 128 3.41 12.34 7.42
CA LEU A 128 4.21 11.13 7.28
C LEU A 128 5.64 11.31 7.82
N ASP A 129 6.18 12.52 7.72
CA ASP A 129 7.47 12.95 8.28
C ASP A 129 7.51 12.92 9.81
N GLU A 130 6.35 13.06 10.46
CA GLU A 130 6.24 12.91 11.91
C GLU A 130 6.06 11.46 12.35
N TRP A 131 5.51 10.62 11.48
CA TRP A 131 5.22 9.21 11.79
C TRP A 131 6.40 8.30 11.49
N PHE A 132 7.18 8.61 10.47
CA PHE A 132 8.23 7.75 9.92
C PHE A 132 9.55 8.50 9.75
N ASP A 133 10.65 7.78 9.90
CA ASP A 133 12.00 8.30 9.71
C ASP A 133 12.36 8.36 8.21
N SER A 134 11.78 7.45 7.41
CA SER A 134 12.01 7.32 5.96
C SER A 134 10.94 6.44 5.32
N GLY A 135 10.85 6.45 3.99
CA GLY A 135 9.91 5.60 3.28
C GLY A 135 10.19 5.43 1.80
N VAL A 136 9.52 4.45 1.21
CA VAL A 136 9.62 4.11 -0.21
C VAL A 136 8.22 3.92 -0.78
N PHE A 137 7.93 4.61 -1.87
CA PHE A 137 6.76 4.39 -2.72
C PHE A 137 7.21 3.78 -4.06
N SER A 138 6.63 2.65 -4.46
CA SER A 138 6.94 1.92 -5.69
C SER A 138 6.92 2.80 -6.94
N GLY A 139 5.93 3.67 -7.04
CA GLY A 139 5.75 4.56 -8.18
C GLY A 139 6.90 5.56 -8.40
N ARG A 140 7.77 5.77 -7.44
CA ARG A 140 8.97 6.61 -7.56
C ARG A 140 10.22 5.83 -7.95
N GLU A 141 10.20 4.51 -7.72
CA GLU A 141 11.35 3.63 -7.89
C GLU A 141 11.22 2.73 -9.14
N GLN A 142 10.03 2.63 -9.74
CA GLN A 142 9.69 1.69 -10.79
C GLN A 142 9.92 0.22 -10.38
N LEU A 143 9.86 -0.05 -9.09
CA LEU A 143 9.95 -1.35 -8.46
C LEU A 143 8.78 -1.51 -7.49
N SER A 144 8.17 -2.69 -7.42
CA SER A 144 7.06 -2.96 -6.49
C SER A 144 7.28 -4.26 -5.73
N LYS A 145 6.71 -4.36 -4.53
CA LYS A 145 6.57 -5.66 -3.86
C LYS A 145 5.74 -6.58 -4.76
N PRO A 146 6.06 -7.87 -4.88
CA PRO A 146 7.04 -8.65 -4.14
C PRO A 146 8.44 -8.73 -4.79
N ASN A 147 8.83 -7.82 -5.71
CA ASN A 147 10.15 -7.88 -6.33
C ASN A 147 11.28 -7.74 -5.27
N PRO A 148 12.23 -8.71 -5.19
CA PRO A 148 13.36 -8.69 -4.25
C PRO A 148 14.20 -7.41 -4.31
N GLU A 149 14.38 -6.83 -5.49
CA GLU A 149 15.17 -5.61 -5.69
C GLU A 149 14.61 -4.41 -4.90
N LEU A 150 13.28 -4.36 -4.71
CA LEU A 150 12.67 -3.30 -3.92
C LEU A 150 13.00 -3.44 -2.43
N PHE A 151 13.07 -4.65 -1.90
CA PHE A 151 13.47 -4.89 -0.50
C PHE A 151 14.94 -4.54 -0.27
N GLU A 152 15.81 -4.84 -1.22
CA GLU A 152 17.23 -4.46 -1.18
C GLU A 152 17.38 -2.93 -1.22
N LEU A 153 16.73 -2.26 -2.17
CA LEU A 153 16.69 -0.79 -2.27
C LEU A 153 16.20 -0.16 -0.97
N ALA A 154 15.11 -0.68 -0.40
CA ALA A 154 14.51 -0.16 0.81
C ALA A 154 15.45 -0.31 2.02
N ALA A 155 16.07 -1.49 2.22
CA ALA A 155 17.02 -1.72 3.30
C ALA A 155 18.21 -0.75 3.23
N ASN A 156 18.77 -0.56 2.02
CA ASN A 156 19.85 0.38 1.78
C ASN A 156 19.43 1.83 2.09
N ARG A 157 18.26 2.27 1.62
CA ARG A 157 17.71 3.61 1.88
C ARG A 157 17.46 3.86 3.37
N PHE A 158 17.02 2.83 4.08
CA PHE A 158 16.78 2.92 5.53
C PHE A 158 18.07 2.82 6.36
N GLY A 159 19.22 2.53 5.74
CA GLY A 159 20.47 2.31 6.44
C GLY A 159 20.39 1.12 7.41
N SER A 160 19.65 0.09 7.06
CA SER A 160 19.37 -1.08 7.90
C SER A 160 19.81 -2.36 7.19
N ARG A 161 20.33 -3.32 7.95
CA ARG A 161 20.59 -4.66 7.39
C ARG A 161 19.23 -5.39 7.22
N PRO A 162 19.09 -6.28 6.24
CA PRO A 162 17.85 -7.05 6.02
C PRO A 162 17.29 -7.67 7.31
N GLN A 163 18.12 -8.37 8.09
CA GLN A 163 17.71 -9.04 9.32
C GLN A 163 17.27 -8.10 10.46
N ASP A 164 17.57 -6.81 10.33
CA ASP A 164 17.16 -5.77 11.29
C ASP A 164 15.87 -5.05 10.86
N CYS A 165 15.24 -5.47 9.74
CA CYS A 165 13.96 -4.98 9.24
C CYS A 165 12.84 -5.97 9.57
N LEU A 166 11.70 -5.46 10.04
CA LEU A 166 10.45 -6.18 10.24
C LEU A 166 9.38 -5.56 9.35
N LEU A 167 9.01 -6.23 8.26
CA LEU A 167 7.89 -5.83 7.40
C LEU A 167 6.54 -6.17 8.05
N ILE A 168 5.60 -5.25 7.98
CA ILE A 168 4.18 -5.43 8.33
C ILE A 168 3.38 -5.24 7.05
N ASP A 169 2.80 -6.29 6.51
CA ASP A 169 2.14 -6.30 5.19
C ASP A 169 0.98 -7.30 5.20
N ASP A 170 -0.13 -6.99 4.55
CA ASP A 170 -1.31 -7.84 4.49
C ASP A 170 -1.26 -8.87 3.35
N HIS A 171 -0.31 -8.72 2.41
CA HIS A 171 -0.22 -9.59 1.25
C HIS A 171 0.79 -10.73 1.46
N PRO A 172 0.37 -12.02 1.41
CA PRO A 172 1.25 -13.16 1.66
C PRO A 172 2.51 -13.19 0.79
N ALA A 173 2.39 -12.87 -0.51
CA ALA A 173 3.54 -12.87 -1.41
C ALA A 173 4.60 -11.82 -1.03
N ASN A 174 4.20 -10.65 -0.50
CA ASN A 174 5.13 -9.64 -0.02
C ASN A 174 5.87 -10.13 1.22
N VAL A 175 5.14 -10.76 2.15
CA VAL A 175 5.71 -11.35 3.37
C VAL A 175 6.71 -12.45 3.05
N GLU A 176 6.38 -13.34 2.12
CA GLU A 176 7.27 -14.43 1.68
C GLU A 176 8.52 -13.88 0.99
N SER A 177 8.37 -12.91 0.09
CA SER A 177 9.50 -12.29 -0.59
C SER A 177 10.42 -11.53 0.38
N ALA A 178 9.86 -10.78 1.33
CA ALA A 178 10.64 -10.11 2.37
C ALA A 178 11.47 -11.11 3.17
N ARG A 179 10.89 -12.24 3.57
CA ARG A 179 11.61 -13.31 4.28
C ARG A 179 12.72 -13.94 3.42
N ALA A 180 12.45 -14.16 2.14
CA ALA A 180 13.45 -14.65 1.20
C ALA A 180 14.63 -13.67 1.04
N CYS A 181 14.39 -12.36 1.18
CA CYS A 181 15.41 -11.31 1.20
C CYS A 181 16.12 -11.14 2.57
N GLY A 182 15.83 -12.03 3.55
CA GLY A 182 16.45 -12.00 4.87
C GLY A 182 15.80 -11.02 5.87
N TRP A 183 14.66 -10.41 5.53
CA TRP A 183 13.87 -9.60 6.45
C TRP A 183 13.08 -10.49 7.40
N GLN A 184 12.72 -9.95 8.55
CA GLN A 184 11.59 -10.47 9.30
C GLN A 184 10.30 -9.91 8.70
N ALA A 185 9.19 -10.67 8.78
CA ALA A 185 7.91 -10.19 8.27
C ALA A 185 6.74 -10.78 9.05
N HIS A 186 5.75 -9.91 9.32
CA HIS A 186 4.47 -10.24 9.94
C HIS A 186 3.35 -10.07 8.90
N LEU A 187 2.57 -11.14 8.69
CA LEU A 187 1.37 -11.06 7.88
C LEU A 187 0.27 -10.35 8.70
N PHE A 188 -0.06 -9.15 8.28
CA PHE A 188 -1.04 -8.32 8.96
C PHE A 188 -2.46 -8.85 8.72
N SER A 189 -3.25 -8.94 9.77
CA SER A 189 -4.70 -9.20 9.71
C SER A 189 -5.49 -8.09 10.38
N ASP A 190 -5.00 -7.61 11.53
CA ASP A 190 -5.63 -6.55 12.31
C ASP A 190 -4.64 -5.92 13.30
N ALA A 191 -5.05 -4.81 13.90
CA ALA A 191 -4.22 -4.07 14.85
C ALA A 191 -3.92 -4.83 16.15
N ASN A 192 -4.79 -5.75 16.58
CA ASN A 192 -4.57 -6.53 17.80
C ASN A 192 -3.49 -7.59 17.55
N GLY A 193 -3.60 -8.34 16.45
CA GLY A 193 -2.57 -9.29 16.03
C GLY A 193 -1.21 -8.62 15.85
N LEU A 194 -1.19 -7.43 15.24
CA LEU A 194 0.04 -6.64 15.12
C LEU A 194 0.61 -6.24 16.49
N ARG A 195 -0.24 -5.78 17.43
CA ARG A 195 0.21 -5.43 18.79
C ARG A 195 0.90 -6.61 19.47
N GLU A 196 0.28 -7.79 19.43
CA GLU A 196 0.85 -9.00 20.06
C GLU A 196 2.17 -9.42 19.38
N ALA A 197 2.27 -9.29 18.04
CA ALA A 197 3.50 -9.54 17.32
C ALA A 197 4.63 -8.57 17.75
N LEU A 198 4.32 -7.28 17.90
CA LEU A 198 5.28 -6.27 18.35
C LEU A 198 5.71 -6.50 19.81
N LYS A 199 4.81 -6.94 20.69
CA LYS A 199 5.15 -7.34 22.06
C LYS A 199 6.06 -8.57 22.10
N ALA A 200 5.76 -9.60 21.31
CA ALA A 200 6.60 -10.79 21.18
C ALA A 200 8.04 -10.45 20.75
N GLN A 201 8.19 -9.40 19.95
CA GLN A 201 9.48 -8.84 19.52
C GLN A 201 10.09 -7.86 20.55
N LYS A 202 9.44 -7.63 21.70
CA LYS A 202 9.85 -6.66 22.75
C LYS A 202 9.95 -5.21 22.24
N LEU A 203 9.20 -4.88 21.20
CA LEU A 203 9.12 -3.55 20.63
C LEU A 203 8.03 -2.69 21.30
N LEU A 204 7.02 -3.35 21.89
CA LEU A 204 5.99 -2.78 22.77
C LEU A 204 5.90 -3.56 24.09
N ASP A 205 5.20 -2.96 25.07
CA ASP A 205 4.87 -3.61 26.35
C ASP A 205 3.60 -4.45 26.26
#